data_4950aed049854836896ac721805f44f9
#
_entry.id   4950aed049854836896ac721805f44f9
#
_cell.length_a   1.000
_cell.length_b   1.000
_cell.length_c   1.000
_cell.angle_alpha   90.00
_cell.angle_beta   90.00
_cell.angle_gamma   90.00
#
_symmetry.space_group_name_H-M   'P 1'
#
loop_
_entity.id
_entity.type
_entity.pdbx_description
1 polymer ?
#
loop_
_entity_poly.entity_id
_entity_poly.type
_entity_poly.pdbx_seq_one_letter_code
_entity_poly.pdbx_strand_id
1 'polypeptide(L)'
;EWCLADQGRPVRTVVTAGINPFFQTREEIAGEIRDALLPALKGERIDAIYFYGAGCAFPEKNRIVEEAITPYIPAPIEVYSDLMAAARALCGSRPGIACILGTGSNSCLYDGTEITEHISPLGFILGDEGSGAVLGKLLVGDCLKRQLPAPLVRKFMDQYELTPALLLERVYKQPFPNRFLATLSRFLLENITEQPIYNLVYTSFRSFFLRNVALYPG
;
A
#
# COMPACT_ATOMS: atom_id res chain seq x y z
N GLU A 1 -7.95 8.60 -3.16
CA GLU A 1 -9.41 8.51 -3.35
C GLU A 1 -10.12 9.13 -2.13
N TRP A 2 -11.17 9.93 -2.38
CA TRP A 2 -11.98 10.57 -1.36
C TRP A 2 -13.42 10.11 -1.50
N CYS A 3 -14.07 9.85 -0.39
CA CYS A 3 -15.46 9.47 -0.34
C CYS A 3 -16.26 10.54 0.40
N LEU A 4 -17.20 11.18 -0.28
CA LEU A 4 -18.24 11.97 0.40
C LEU A 4 -19.28 10.99 0.93
N ALA A 5 -19.62 11.15 2.21
CA ALA A 5 -20.67 10.37 2.85
C ALA A 5 -21.66 11.32 3.54
N ASP A 6 -22.94 10.96 3.47
CA ASP A 6 -24.03 11.61 4.23
C ASP A 6 -24.69 10.57 5.12
N GLN A 7 -24.80 10.86 6.42
CA GLN A 7 -25.34 9.96 7.45
C GLN A 7 -24.75 8.54 7.37
N GLY A 8 -23.42 8.44 7.13
CA GLY A 8 -22.69 7.18 7.02
C GLY A 8 -22.88 6.42 5.70
N ARG A 9 -23.54 7.01 4.70
CA ARG A 9 -23.73 6.40 3.37
C ARG A 9 -22.85 7.10 2.34
N PRO A 10 -22.08 6.37 1.54
CA PRO A 10 -21.33 6.94 0.42
C PRO A 10 -22.28 7.64 -0.56
N VAL A 11 -21.97 8.90 -0.87
CA VAL A 11 -22.74 9.70 -1.83
C VAL A 11 -21.96 9.84 -3.14
N ARG A 12 -20.64 10.10 -3.03
CA ARG A 12 -19.80 10.32 -4.21
C ARG A 12 -18.35 10.00 -3.89
N THR A 13 -17.64 9.50 -4.87
CA THR A 13 -16.20 9.30 -4.83
C THR A 13 -15.49 10.29 -5.74
N VAL A 14 -14.36 10.84 -5.27
CA VAL A 14 -13.45 11.71 -6.02
C VAL A 14 -12.07 11.07 -6.02
N VAL A 15 -11.46 10.97 -7.20
CA VAL A 15 -10.11 10.43 -7.36
C VAL A 15 -9.14 11.58 -7.59
N THR A 16 -8.09 11.66 -6.79
CA THR A 16 -6.99 12.63 -6.90
C THR A 16 -5.66 11.87 -6.93
N ALA A 17 -4.55 12.57 -7.08
CA ALA A 17 -3.25 11.96 -6.87
C ALA A 17 -3.10 11.46 -5.43
N GLY A 18 -2.29 10.44 -5.24
CA GLY A 18 -2.03 9.87 -3.92
C GLY A 18 -1.27 10.84 -3.03
N ILE A 19 -1.69 10.97 -1.78
CA ILE A 19 -1.04 11.79 -0.77
C ILE A 19 -0.20 10.90 0.15
N ASN A 20 1.08 11.28 0.31
CA ASN A 20 1.99 10.63 1.25
C ASN A 20 2.99 11.66 1.81
N PRO A 21 2.85 12.08 3.08
CA PRO A 21 3.65 13.14 3.69
C PRO A 21 5.12 12.75 3.95
N PHE A 22 5.54 11.52 3.63
CA PHE A 22 6.96 11.14 3.61
C PHE A 22 7.67 11.64 2.36
N PHE A 23 6.95 11.77 1.24
CA PHE A 23 7.53 12.10 -0.07
C PHE A 23 7.05 13.44 -0.63
N GLN A 24 6.03 14.05 0.01
CA GLN A 24 5.42 15.29 -0.44
C GLN A 24 5.53 16.35 0.65
N THR A 25 5.74 17.56 0.21
CA THR A 25 5.68 18.78 1.07
C THR A 25 4.22 19.17 1.34
N ARG A 26 4.02 20.03 2.33
CA ARG A 26 2.71 20.62 2.60
C ARG A 26 2.15 21.35 1.37
N GLU A 27 3.01 22.08 0.67
CA GLU A 27 2.65 22.87 -0.52
C GLU A 27 2.19 21.97 -1.69
N GLU A 28 2.86 20.85 -1.91
CA GLU A 28 2.47 19.86 -2.93
C GLU A 28 1.11 19.22 -2.59
N ILE A 29 0.89 18.84 -1.34
CA ILE A 29 -0.39 18.30 -0.88
C ILE A 29 -1.49 19.38 -1.01
N ALA A 30 -1.22 20.62 -0.57
CA ALA A 30 -2.15 21.73 -0.68
C ALA A 30 -2.53 22.05 -2.14
N GLY A 31 -1.57 21.92 -3.06
CA GLY A 31 -1.81 22.03 -4.50
C GLY A 31 -2.83 20.99 -4.98
N GLU A 32 -2.67 19.73 -4.61
CA GLU A 32 -3.60 18.66 -4.97
C GLU A 32 -5.01 18.89 -4.39
N ILE A 33 -5.09 19.38 -3.16
CA ILE A 33 -6.38 19.71 -2.53
C ILE A 33 -7.06 20.85 -3.29
N ARG A 34 -6.34 21.94 -3.58
CA ARG A 34 -6.86 23.13 -4.24
C ARG A 34 -7.28 22.84 -5.69
N ASP A 35 -6.44 22.12 -6.44
CA ASP A 35 -6.58 22.02 -7.89
C ASP A 35 -7.41 20.80 -8.33
N ALA A 36 -7.46 19.74 -7.53
CA ALA A 36 -8.18 18.53 -7.86
C ALA A 36 -9.38 18.23 -6.94
N LEU A 37 -9.20 18.29 -5.62
CA LEU A 37 -10.29 17.94 -4.70
C LEU A 37 -11.35 19.04 -4.60
N LEU A 38 -10.95 20.28 -4.32
CA LEU A 38 -11.86 21.38 -4.04
C LEU A 38 -12.87 21.65 -5.18
N PRO A 39 -12.48 21.68 -6.46
CA PRO A 39 -13.42 21.82 -7.57
C PRO A 39 -14.42 20.65 -7.66
N ALA A 40 -13.97 19.45 -7.31
CA ALA A 40 -14.83 18.26 -7.32
C ALA A 40 -15.86 18.24 -6.19
N LEU A 41 -15.62 18.97 -5.09
CA LEU A 41 -16.58 19.12 -4.00
C LEU A 41 -17.76 20.03 -4.38
N LYS A 42 -17.65 20.85 -5.43
CA LYS A 42 -18.74 21.71 -5.96
C LYS A 42 -19.37 22.64 -4.92
N GLY A 43 -18.58 23.09 -3.93
CA GLY A 43 -19.05 23.97 -2.86
C GLY A 43 -19.93 23.29 -1.80
N GLU A 44 -19.96 21.96 -1.75
CA GLU A 44 -20.64 21.22 -0.68
C GLU A 44 -20.04 21.55 0.68
N ARG A 45 -20.88 21.68 1.69
CA ARG A 45 -20.46 21.87 3.07
C ARG A 45 -19.91 20.55 3.61
N ILE A 46 -18.70 20.59 4.16
CA ILE A 46 -18.05 19.46 4.81
C ILE A 46 -18.09 19.68 6.32
N ASP A 47 -18.67 18.76 7.05
CA ASP A 47 -18.80 18.85 8.50
C ASP A 47 -17.60 18.20 9.24
N ALA A 48 -16.95 17.20 8.66
CA ALA A 48 -15.74 16.58 9.21
C ALA A 48 -14.93 15.87 8.10
N ILE A 49 -13.63 15.70 8.34
CA ILE A 49 -12.70 15.00 7.43
C ILE A 49 -12.01 13.90 8.21
N TYR A 50 -12.04 12.69 7.68
CA TYR A 50 -11.28 11.54 8.17
C TYR A 50 -10.30 11.12 7.10
N PHE A 51 -9.02 11.43 7.29
CA PHE A 51 -7.97 11.08 6.35
C PHE A 51 -7.22 9.83 6.82
N TYR A 52 -7.08 8.85 5.94
CA TYR A 52 -6.30 7.64 6.18
C TYR A 52 -5.26 7.51 5.07
N GLY A 53 -3.98 7.60 5.41
CA GLY A 53 -2.93 7.60 4.40
C GLY A 53 -1.67 6.84 4.78
N ALA A 54 -1.02 6.28 3.75
CA ALA A 54 0.34 5.80 3.88
C ALA A 54 1.25 6.96 4.33
N GLY A 55 2.15 6.68 5.27
CA GLY A 55 3.04 7.70 5.82
C GLY A 55 2.45 8.53 6.96
N CYS A 56 1.20 8.32 7.36
CA CYS A 56 0.53 9.02 8.47
C CYS A 56 0.60 8.23 9.78
N ALA A 57 1.78 7.72 10.12
CA ALA A 57 2.00 6.96 11.36
C ALA A 57 2.58 7.81 12.52
N PHE A 58 2.99 9.03 12.23
CA PHE A 58 3.64 9.92 13.21
C PHE A 58 2.95 11.28 13.28
N PRO A 59 2.80 11.88 14.48
CA PRO A 59 2.11 13.15 14.67
C PRO A 59 2.62 14.30 13.78
N GLU A 60 3.93 14.39 13.57
CA GLU A 60 4.55 15.40 12.72
C GLU A 60 4.17 15.23 11.23
N LYS A 61 3.95 14.00 10.77
CA LYS A 61 3.51 13.72 9.40
C LYS A 61 2.01 13.97 9.24
N ASN A 62 1.23 13.65 10.26
CA ASN A 62 -0.20 13.94 10.29
C ASN A 62 -0.45 15.45 10.20
N ARG A 63 0.32 16.24 10.95
CA ARG A 63 0.24 17.72 10.91
C ARG A 63 0.47 18.30 9.53
N ILE A 64 1.39 17.73 8.73
CA ILE A 64 1.62 18.18 7.34
C ILE A 64 0.33 18.06 6.51
N VAL A 65 -0.40 16.97 6.66
CA VAL A 65 -1.68 16.73 5.97
C VAL A 65 -2.77 17.67 6.48
N GLU A 66 -2.90 17.81 7.79
CA GLU A 66 -3.87 18.73 8.44
C GLU A 66 -3.66 20.18 7.96
N GLU A 67 -2.42 20.68 8.03
CA GLU A 67 -2.06 22.03 7.62
C GLU A 67 -2.21 22.26 6.11
N ALA A 68 -2.14 21.22 5.29
CA ALA A 68 -2.36 21.31 3.86
C ALA A 68 -3.86 21.39 3.49
N ILE A 69 -4.74 20.76 4.26
CA ILE A 69 -6.17 20.66 3.97
C ILE A 69 -6.97 21.80 4.60
N THR A 70 -6.71 22.13 5.86
CA THR A 70 -7.49 23.07 6.66
C THR A 70 -7.72 24.46 6.02
N PRO A 71 -6.74 25.07 5.30
CA PRO A 71 -6.95 26.37 4.66
C PRO A 71 -8.01 26.37 3.54
N TYR A 72 -8.27 25.22 2.95
CA TYR A 72 -9.20 25.04 1.82
C TYR A 72 -10.56 24.47 2.24
N ILE A 73 -10.55 23.62 3.26
CA ILE A 73 -11.76 22.97 3.79
C ILE A 73 -11.75 23.17 5.30
N PRO A 74 -12.42 24.22 5.81
CA PRO A 74 -12.38 24.60 7.23
C PRO A 74 -13.35 23.71 8.04
N ALA A 75 -13.04 22.41 8.11
CA ALA A 75 -13.77 21.42 8.89
C ALA A 75 -12.82 20.72 9.87
N PRO A 76 -13.31 20.19 10.99
CA PRO A 76 -12.52 19.31 11.85
C PRO A 76 -11.92 18.17 11.03
N ILE A 77 -10.64 17.90 11.23
CA ILE A 77 -9.92 16.85 10.51
C ILE A 77 -9.23 15.90 11.49
N GLU A 78 -9.33 14.62 11.21
CA GLU A 78 -8.59 13.56 11.88
C GLU A 78 -7.75 12.83 10.84
N VAL A 79 -6.44 12.66 11.15
CA VAL A 79 -5.48 12.03 10.24
C VAL A 79 -4.93 10.77 10.90
N TYR A 80 -5.05 9.66 10.20
CA TYR A 80 -4.62 8.33 10.63
C TYR A 80 -3.78 7.64 9.56
N SER A 81 -3.07 6.58 9.95
CA SER A 81 -2.40 5.69 9.01
C SER A 81 -3.40 4.85 8.20
N ASP A 82 -2.98 4.39 7.03
CA ASP A 82 -3.70 3.38 6.25
C ASP A 82 -3.93 2.08 7.02
N LEU A 83 -3.00 1.72 7.91
CA LEU A 83 -3.11 0.56 8.78
C LEU A 83 -4.27 0.70 9.79
N MET A 84 -4.51 1.90 10.32
CA MET A 84 -5.69 2.18 11.16
C MET A 84 -6.99 2.05 10.35
N ALA A 85 -6.99 2.47 9.08
CA ALA A 85 -8.13 2.25 8.21
C ALA A 85 -8.44 0.76 8.04
N ALA A 86 -7.40 -0.05 7.78
CA ALA A 86 -7.54 -1.50 7.66
C ALA A 86 -8.04 -2.13 8.96
N ALA A 87 -7.51 -1.73 10.11
CA ALA A 87 -7.93 -2.22 11.42
C ALA A 87 -9.41 -1.92 11.68
N ARG A 88 -9.84 -0.67 11.49
CA ARG A 88 -11.23 -0.25 11.67
C ARG A 88 -12.19 -0.95 10.68
N ALA A 89 -11.79 -1.10 9.43
CA ALA A 89 -12.60 -1.74 8.40
C ALA A 89 -12.78 -3.25 8.62
N LEU A 90 -11.73 -3.95 9.06
CA LEU A 90 -11.74 -5.41 9.23
C LEU A 90 -12.27 -5.84 10.60
N CYS A 91 -11.89 -5.12 11.65
CA CYS A 91 -12.19 -5.52 13.03
C CYS A 91 -13.40 -4.75 13.62
N GLY A 92 -13.73 -3.57 13.07
CA GLY A 92 -14.77 -2.70 13.66
C GLY A 92 -14.36 -2.25 15.06
N SER A 93 -15.18 -2.55 16.06
CA SER A 93 -14.92 -2.27 17.48
C SER A 93 -14.43 -3.51 18.25
N ARG A 94 -14.00 -4.56 17.57
CA ARG A 94 -13.52 -5.81 18.21
C ARG A 94 -12.00 -5.89 18.10
N PRO A 95 -11.32 -6.48 19.10
CA PRO A 95 -9.91 -6.80 18.99
C PRO A 95 -9.62 -7.73 17.81
N GLY A 96 -8.44 -7.57 17.20
CA GLY A 96 -8.02 -8.41 16.09
C GLY A 96 -6.66 -8.01 15.51
N ILE A 97 -6.20 -8.80 14.56
CA ILE A 97 -4.99 -8.49 13.78
C ILE A 97 -5.42 -8.03 12.40
N ALA A 98 -5.01 -6.82 12.03
CA ALA A 98 -5.23 -6.29 10.69
C ALA A 98 -3.94 -6.34 9.87
N CYS A 99 -4.07 -6.73 8.58
CA CYS A 99 -2.95 -6.83 7.66
C CYS A 99 -3.25 -6.10 6.35
N ILE A 100 -2.23 -5.45 5.79
CA ILE A 100 -2.23 -4.88 4.44
C ILE A 100 -1.20 -5.62 3.60
N LEU A 101 -1.60 -6.12 2.45
CA LEU A 101 -0.73 -6.74 1.45
C LEU A 101 -0.95 -6.03 0.11
N GLY A 102 -0.14 -5.01 -0.15
CA GLY A 102 -0.18 -4.17 -1.33
C GLY A 102 1.17 -4.13 -2.04
N THR A 103 1.64 -2.95 -2.43
CA THR A 103 3.02 -2.75 -2.91
C THR A 103 4.04 -3.13 -1.84
N GLY A 104 3.84 -2.72 -0.60
CA GLY A 104 4.49 -3.23 0.61
C GLY A 104 3.54 -4.12 1.41
N SER A 105 3.96 -4.59 2.59
CA SER A 105 3.10 -5.28 3.54
C SER A 105 3.14 -4.60 4.90
N ASN A 106 2.09 -4.77 5.69
CA ASN A 106 2.04 -4.23 7.05
C ASN A 106 1.05 -5.05 7.89
N SER A 107 1.19 -5.00 9.23
CA SER A 107 0.26 -5.65 10.14
C SER A 107 0.23 -4.95 11.49
N CYS A 108 -0.83 -5.10 12.25
CA CYS A 108 -0.95 -4.60 13.61
C CYS A 108 -1.86 -5.45 14.47
N LEU A 109 -1.64 -5.39 15.77
CA LEU A 109 -2.62 -5.78 16.77
C LEU A 109 -3.49 -4.57 17.11
N TYR A 110 -4.78 -4.77 17.08
CA TYR A 110 -5.80 -3.75 17.31
C TYR A 110 -6.73 -4.19 18.45
N ASP A 111 -7.03 -3.31 19.40
CA ASP A 111 -7.86 -3.64 20.58
C ASP A 111 -9.36 -3.38 20.41
N GLY A 112 -9.75 -2.85 19.25
CA GLY A 112 -11.11 -2.39 18.94
C GLY A 112 -11.23 -0.85 18.92
N THR A 113 -10.18 -0.14 19.32
CA THR A 113 -10.11 1.33 19.36
C THR A 113 -8.80 1.87 18.79
N GLU A 114 -7.68 1.27 19.20
CA GLU A 114 -6.33 1.73 18.87
C GLU A 114 -5.44 0.55 18.43
N ILE A 115 -4.39 0.87 17.70
CA ILE A 115 -3.30 -0.06 17.39
C ILE A 115 -2.41 -0.15 18.63
N THR A 116 -2.41 -1.31 19.28
CA THR A 116 -1.65 -1.57 20.51
C THR A 116 -0.26 -2.12 20.25
N GLU A 117 -0.06 -2.80 19.13
CA GLU A 117 1.23 -3.35 18.74
C GLU A 117 1.40 -3.33 17.22
N HIS A 118 2.62 -3.08 16.77
CA HIS A 118 2.97 -2.97 15.36
C HIS A 118 4.34 -3.58 15.12
N ILE A 119 4.39 -4.63 14.30
CA ILE A 119 5.66 -5.21 13.82
C ILE A 119 6.09 -4.42 12.60
N SER A 120 7.28 -3.82 12.66
CA SER A 120 7.78 -2.98 11.57
C SER A 120 7.95 -3.78 10.27
N PRO A 121 7.38 -3.33 9.14
CA PRO A 121 7.48 -4.03 7.85
C PRO A 121 8.86 -3.92 7.20
N LEU A 122 9.70 -2.95 7.61
CA LEU A 122 11.10 -2.71 7.19
C LEU A 122 11.28 -2.40 5.69
N GLY A 123 10.24 -2.35 4.88
CA GLY A 123 10.30 -2.11 3.44
C GLY A 123 10.81 -3.31 2.61
N PHE A 124 10.68 -3.23 1.29
CA PHE A 124 10.90 -4.37 0.38
C PHE A 124 12.35 -4.89 0.28
N ILE A 125 13.33 -4.16 0.82
CA ILE A 125 14.73 -4.59 0.87
C ILE A 125 14.96 -5.52 2.06
N LEU A 126 14.49 -5.12 3.25
CA LEU A 126 14.76 -5.83 4.51
C LEU A 126 13.58 -6.66 5.02
N GLY A 127 12.37 -6.41 4.52
CA GLY A 127 11.13 -7.02 4.96
C GLY A 127 10.08 -7.00 3.87
N ASP A 128 8.87 -6.52 4.19
CA ASP A 128 7.67 -6.49 3.33
C ASP A 128 7.29 -7.88 2.80
N GLU A 129 7.54 -8.94 3.55
CA GLU A 129 7.22 -10.31 3.16
C GLU A 129 5.75 -10.40 2.69
N GLY A 130 5.48 -11.18 1.67
CA GLY A 130 4.13 -11.34 1.11
C GLY A 130 3.63 -10.18 0.26
N SER A 131 4.34 -9.05 0.22
CA SER A 131 3.98 -7.89 -0.59
C SER A 131 4.20 -8.12 -2.09
N GLY A 132 3.50 -7.31 -2.91
CA GLY A 132 3.70 -7.32 -4.35
C GLY A 132 5.14 -7.03 -4.77
N ALA A 133 5.84 -6.11 -4.08
CA ALA A 133 7.23 -5.80 -4.37
C ALA A 133 8.17 -6.98 -4.07
N VAL A 134 7.97 -7.67 -2.95
CA VAL A 134 8.78 -8.85 -2.60
C VAL A 134 8.45 -10.01 -3.52
N LEU A 135 7.19 -10.25 -3.83
CA LEU A 135 6.78 -11.28 -4.80
C LEU A 135 7.40 -11.02 -6.17
N GLY A 136 7.35 -9.79 -6.68
CA GLY A 136 7.99 -9.41 -7.94
C GLY A 136 9.51 -9.54 -7.90
N LYS A 137 10.14 -9.16 -6.77
CA LYS A 137 11.59 -9.35 -6.55
C LYS A 137 12.01 -10.82 -6.64
N LEU A 138 11.24 -11.70 -5.99
CA LEU A 138 11.50 -13.15 -6.04
C LEU A 138 11.31 -13.70 -7.45
N LEU A 139 10.20 -13.32 -8.13
CA LEU A 139 9.95 -13.71 -9.52
C LEU A 139 11.10 -13.31 -10.45
N VAL A 140 11.53 -12.04 -10.40
CA VAL A 140 12.65 -11.55 -11.23
C VAL A 140 13.94 -12.32 -10.92
N GLY A 141 14.23 -12.53 -9.64
CA GLY A 141 15.40 -13.29 -9.20
C GLY A 141 15.40 -14.71 -9.76
N ASP A 142 14.29 -15.42 -9.63
CA ASP A 142 14.14 -16.80 -10.09
C ASP A 142 14.18 -16.92 -11.63
N CYS A 143 13.58 -15.94 -12.33
CA CYS A 143 13.68 -15.85 -13.79
C CYS A 143 15.15 -15.70 -14.25
N LEU A 144 15.86 -14.71 -13.68
CA LEU A 144 17.23 -14.39 -14.11
C LEU A 144 18.25 -15.47 -13.70
N LYS A 145 18.00 -16.17 -12.60
CA LYS A 145 18.84 -17.28 -12.10
C LYS A 145 18.44 -18.64 -12.67
N ARG A 146 17.49 -18.70 -13.62
CA ARG A 146 17.02 -19.92 -14.28
C ARG A 146 16.45 -20.95 -13.27
N GLN A 147 15.79 -20.48 -12.23
CA GLN A 147 15.13 -21.33 -11.23
C GLN A 147 13.71 -21.72 -11.67
N LEU A 148 13.14 -21.01 -12.66
CA LEU A 148 11.85 -21.34 -13.26
C LEU A 148 12.03 -22.08 -14.60
N PRO A 149 11.02 -22.90 -15.00
CA PRO A 149 11.02 -23.57 -16.30
C PRO A 149 11.15 -22.56 -17.45
N ALA A 150 11.99 -22.91 -18.45
CA ALA A 150 12.26 -22.00 -19.57
C ALA A 150 11.01 -21.52 -20.33
N PRO A 151 9.96 -22.33 -20.53
CA PRO A 151 8.71 -21.83 -21.14
C PRO A 151 8.05 -20.72 -20.30
N LEU A 152 8.05 -20.85 -18.98
CA LEU A 152 7.45 -19.88 -18.07
C LEU A 152 8.27 -18.58 -18.04
N VAL A 153 9.60 -18.68 -18.07
CA VAL A 153 10.48 -17.49 -18.18
C VAL A 153 10.22 -16.74 -19.50
N ARG A 154 10.11 -17.46 -20.62
CA ARG A 154 9.77 -16.83 -21.92
C ARG A 154 8.43 -16.14 -21.86
N LYS A 155 7.38 -16.82 -21.38
CA LYS A 155 6.05 -16.23 -21.19
C LYS A 155 6.08 -14.93 -20.38
N PHE A 156 6.84 -14.90 -19.28
CA PHE A 156 7.01 -13.71 -18.44
C PHE A 156 7.70 -12.59 -19.21
N MET A 157 8.83 -12.86 -19.87
CA MET A 157 9.56 -11.85 -20.63
C MET A 157 8.74 -11.28 -21.78
N ASP A 158 8.02 -12.12 -22.52
CA ASP A 158 7.18 -11.71 -23.65
C ASP A 158 5.98 -10.89 -23.19
N GLN A 159 5.30 -11.29 -22.10
CA GLN A 159 4.10 -10.62 -21.60
C GLN A 159 4.38 -9.17 -21.16
N TYR A 160 5.57 -8.89 -20.64
CA TYR A 160 5.95 -7.56 -20.16
C TYR A 160 6.97 -6.86 -21.07
N GLU A 161 7.26 -7.43 -22.23
CA GLU A 161 8.28 -6.92 -23.17
C GLU A 161 9.63 -6.63 -22.48
N LEU A 162 10.06 -7.57 -21.64
CA LEU A 162 11.24 -7.41 -20.79
C LEU A 162 12.45 -8.18 -21.35
N THR A 163 13.61 -7.62 -21.09
CA THR A 163 14.91 -8.31 -21.22
C THR A 163 15.62 -8.31 -19.87
N PRO A 164 16.60 -9.20 -19.65
CA PRO A 164 17.41 -9.17 -18.42
C PRO A 164 18.05 -7.80 -18.15
N ALA A 165 18.53 -7.12 -19.18
CA ALA A 165 19.13 -5.80 -19.05
C ALA A 165 18.11 -4.74 -18.62
N LEU A 166 16.92 -4.74 -19.23
CA LEU A 166 15.84 -3.81 -18.89
C LEU A 166 15.30 -4.04 -17.46
N LEU A 167 15.20 -5.30 -17.02
CA LEU A 167 14.83 -5.62 -15.64
C LEU A 167 15.81 -5.03 -14.63
N LEU A 168 17.10 -5.22 -14.86
CA LEU A 168 18.13 -4.65 -13.98
C LEU A 168 18.14 -3.12 -14.01
N GLU A 169 17.93 -2.53 -15.17
CA GLU A 169 17.79 -1.07 -15.29
C GLU A 169 16.59 -0.55 -14.50
N ARG A 170 15.41 -1.18 -14.65
CA ARG A 170 14.19 -0.80 -13.93
C ARG A 170 14.33 -0.90 -12.41
N VAL A 171 15.04 -1.93 -11.94
CA VAL A 171 15.21 -2.18 -10.50
C VAL A 171 16.29 -1.29 -9.89
N TYR A 172 17.40 -1.03 -10.59
CA TYR A 172 18.56 -0.39 -9.98
C TYR A 172 18.80 1.06 -10.40
N LYS A 173 18.19 1.52 -11.51
CA LYS A 173 18.46 2.87 -12.05
C LYS A 173 17.22 3.74 -12.16
N GLN A 174 16.02 3.15 -12.12
CA GLN A 174 14.78 3.91 -12.23
C GLN A 174 14.18 4.23 -10.86
N PRO A 175 13.42 5.31 -10.71
CA PRO A 175 12.73 5.62 -9.46
C PRO A 175 11.62 4.58 -9.17
N PHE A 176 11.30 4.42 -7.88
CA PHE A 176 10.23 3.58 -7.39
C PHE A 176 10.29 2.10 -7.84
N PRO A 177 11.44 1.42 -7.67
CA PRO A 177 11.59 0.02 -8.09
C PRO A 177 10.59 -0.93 -7.40
N ASN A 178 10.18 -0.61 -6.18
CA ASN A 178 9.15 -1.35 -5.45
C ASN A 178 7.79 -1.35 -6.19
N ARG A 179 7.39 -0.21 -6.75
CA ARG A 179 6.15 -0.12 -7.54
C ARG A 179 6.24 -0.95 -8.80
N PHE A 180 7.36 -0.85 -9.53
CA PHE A 180 7.61 -1.67 -10.71
C PHE A 180 7.55 -3.17 -10.37
N LEU A 181 8.28 -3.61 -9.34
CA LEU A 181 8.28 -5.01 -8.91
C LEU A 181 6.86 -5.47 -8.53
N ALA A 182 6.10 -4.66 -7.83
CA ALA A 182 4.73 -4.99 -7.44
C ALA A 182 3.81 -5.23 -8.64
N THR A 183 3.99 -4.54 -9.76
CA THR A 183 3.17 -4.79 -10.97
C THR A 183 3.36 -6.20 -11.54
N LEU A 184 4.52 -6.80 -11.31
CA LEU A 184 4.84 -8.13 -11.80
C LEU A 184 4.14 -9.25 -11.02
N SER A 185 3.59 -8.95 -9.83
CA SER A 185 2.83 -9.92 -9.03
C SER A 185 1.58 -10.45 -9.75
N ARG A 186 1.04 -9.70 -10.71
CA ARG A 186 -0.05 -10.13 -11.57
C ARG A 186 0.29 -11.41 -12.35
N PHE A 187 1.53 -11.52 -12.85
CA PHE A 187 1.99 -12.75 -13.53
C PHE A 187 1.90 -13.97 -12.63
N LEU A 188 2.24 -13.81 -11.34
CA LEU A 188 2.15 -14.90 -10.38
C LEU A 188 0.71 -15.37 -10.19
N LEU A 189 -0.23 -14.43 -10.09
CA LEU A 189 -1.66 -14.76 -9.97
C LEU A 189 -2.18 -15.49 -11.22
N GLU A 190 -1.84 -15.01 -12.41
CA GLU A 190 -2.26 -15.60 -13.69
C GLU A 190 -1.66 -17.00 -13.94
N ASN A 191 -0.57 -17.33 -13.25
CA ASN A 191 0.12 -18.62 -13.38
C ASN A 191 0.20 -19.40 -12.07
N ILE A 192 -0.72 -19.15 -11.14
CA ILE A 192 -0.67 -19.73 -9.79
C ILE A 192 -0.82 -21.27 -9.76
N THR A 193 -1.33 -21.87 -10.83
CA THR A 193 -1.43 -23.33 -11.00
C THR A 193 -0.10 -23.98 -11.32
N GLU A 194 0.90 -23.21 -11.76
CA GLU A 194 2.26 -23.70 -11.98
C GLU A 194 2.95 -23.93 -10.63
N GLN A 195 3.38 -25.16 -10.36
CA GLN A 195 3.93 -25.52 -9.04
C GLN A 195 5.09 -24.63 -8.57
N PRO A 196 6.04 -24.20 -9.42
CA PRO A 196 7.11 -23.28 -9.01
C PRO A 196 6.55 -21.91 -8.58
N ILE A 197 5.54 -21.39 -9.27
CA ILE A 197 4.88 -20.13 -8.93
C ILE A 197 4.11 -20.25 -7.61
N TYR A 198 3.34 -21.34 -7.46
CA TYR A 198 2.64 -21.63 -6.21
C TYR A 198 3.60 -21.65 -5.02
N ASN A 199 4.71 -22.35 -5.15
CA ASN A 199 5.72 -22.48 -4.09
C ASN A 199 6.32 -21.10 -3.71
N LEU A 200 6.63 -20.27 -4.72
CA LEU A 200 7.15 -18.91 -4.50
C LEU A 200 6.14 -18.06 -3.70
N VAL A 201 4.90 -18.03 -4.14
CA VAL A 201 3.82 -17.26 -3.49
C VAL A 201 3.55 -17.79 -2.08
N TYR A 202 3.40 -19.11 -1.93
CA TYR A 202 3.17 -19.76 -0.64
C TYR A 202 4.30 -19.45 0.36
N THR A 203 5.54 -19.56 -0.07
CA THR A 203 6.70 -19.31 0.80
C THR A 203 6.76 -17.85 1.23
N SER A 204 6.44 -16.91 0.33
CA SER A 204 6.40 -15.49 0.65
C SER A 204 5.30 -15.15 1.66
N PHE A 205 4.09 -15.67 1.48
CA PHE A 205 3.00 -15.47 2.45
C PHE A 205 3.25 -16.19 3.78
N ARG A 206 3.81 -17.40 3.74
CA ARG A 206 4.23 -18.09 4.95
C ARG A 206 5.27 -17.27 5.74
N SER A 207 6.22 -16.64 5.04
CA SER A 207 7.20 -15.77 5.67
C SER A 207 6.53 -14.55 6.33
N PHE A 208 5.58 -13.91 5.64
CA PHE A 208 4.79 -12.82 6.23
C PHE A 208 4.09 -13.27 7.51
N PHE A 209 3.40 -14.40 7.48
CA PHE A 209 2.70 -14.92 8.64
C PHE A 209 3.64 -15.15 9.81
N LEU A 210 4.75 -15.86 9.59
CA LEU A 210 5.67 -16.25 10.68
C LEU A 210 6.49 -15.08 11.25
N ARG A 211 6.82 -14.08 10.41
CA ARG A 211 7.68 -12.96 10.81
C ARG A 211 6.91 -11.73 11.29
N ASN A 212 5.60 -11.71 11.06
CA ASN A 212 4.75 -10.60 11.47
C ASN A 212 3.55 -11.11 12.28
N VAL A 213 2.61 -11.80 11.66
CA VAL A 213 1.32 -12.14 12.28
C VAL A 213 1.46 -13.04 13.50
N ALA A 214 2.31 -14.07 13.43
CA ALA A 214 2.52 -15.02 14.51
C ALA A 214 3.31 -14.46 15.71
N LEU A 215 3.80 -13.23 15.63
CA LEU A 215 4.51 -12.59 16.73
C LEU A 215 3.58 -11.82 17.68
N TYR A 216 2.35 -11.49 17.22
CA TYR A 216 1.38 -10.86 18.11
C TYR A 216 0.87 -11.87 19.15
N PRO A 217 0.66 -11.43 20.41
CA PRO A 217 0.07 -12.28 21.44
C PRO A 217 -1.34 -12.72 21.02
N GLY A 218 -1.62 -14.03 21.18
CA GLY A 218 -2.92 -14.63 20.91
C GLY A 218 -3.82 -14.67 22.13
#